data_c062ca3f569b118de9299bd7b030666c
#
_entry.id   c062ca3f569b118de9299bd7b030666c
#
_cell.length_a   1.000
_cell.length_b   1.000
_cell.length_c   1.000
_cell.angle_alpha   90.00
_cell.angle_beta   90.00
_cell.angle_gamma   90.00
#
_symmetry.space_group_name_H-M   'P 1'
#
loop_
_entity.id
_entity.type
_entity.pdbx_description
1 polymer ?
#
loop_
_entity_poly.entity_id
_entity_poly.type
_entity_poly.pdbx_seq_one_letter_code
_entity_poly.pdbx_strand_id
1 'polypeptide(L)'
;MIDLSLTKFPKVTVILRGYNYEQVRCVVKSMVGTKLGAVEVAMNTPGAAQTIEKVANEFGDDVLVGAGTVISTARAYAAVEAGARFALSPICFT
;
A
#
# COMPACT_ATOMS: atom_id res chain seq x y z
N MET A 1 -15.18 -6.74 -3.57
CA MET A 1 -14.51 -5.46 -3.95
C MET A 1 -14.45 -4.53 -2.74
N ILE A 2 -13.33 -3.86 -2.56
CA ILE A 2 -13.19 -2.90 -1.46
C ILE A 2 -13.90 -1.59 -1.85
N ASP A 3 -14.73 -1.10 -0.94
CA ASP A 3 -15.38 0.20 -1.10
C ASP A 3 -14.38 1.31 -0.79
N LEU A 4 -14.15 2.20 -1.75
CA LEU A 4 -13.15 3.27 -1.65
C LEU A 4 -13.75 4.60 -1.16
N SER A 5 -15.01 4.64 -0.76
CA SER A 5 -15.58 5.87 -0.21
C SER A 5 -14.88 6.23 1.11
N LEU A 6 -14.83 7.53 1.43
CA LEU A 6 -14.18 7.99 2.66
C LEU A 6 -14.81 7.38 3.92
N THR A 7 -16.11 7.12 3.88
CA THR A 7 -16.81 6.53 5.04
C THR A 7 -16.47 5.05 5.22
N LYS A 8 -15.93 4.41 4.19
CA LYS A 8 -15.60 2.98 4.21
C LYS A 8 -14.10 2.73 4.22
N PHE A 9 -13.28 3.77 4.11
CA PHE A 9 -11.83 3.60 4.19
C PHE A 9 -11.46 3.09 5.59
N PRO A 10 -10.56 2.10 5.68
CA PRO A 10 -10.15 1.56 6.99
C PRO A 10 -9.61 2.66 7.91
N LYS A 11 -9.97 2.58 9.18
CA LYS A 11 -9.56 3.58 10.18
C LYS A 11 -8.10 3.43 10.61
N VAL A 12 -7.50 2.27 10.36
CA VAL A 12 -6.11 1.99 10.72
C VAL A 12 -5.36 1.55 9.48
N THR A 13 -4.22 2.18 9.24
CA THR A 13 -3.31 1.80 8.15
C THR A 13 -2.00 1.34 8.77
N VAL A 14 -1.55 0.15 8.37
CA VAL A 14 -0.24 -0.37 8.78
C VAL A 14 0.81 0.16 7.81
N ILE A 15 1.84 0.80 8.32
CA ILE A 15 2.91 1.40 7.51
C ILE A 15 4.15 0.51 7.57
N LEU A 16 4.63 0.07 6.40
CA LEU A 16 5.80 -0.78 6.29
C LEU A 16 6.90 -0.08 5.49
N ARG A 17 8.05 0.10 6.12
CA ARG A 17 9.22 0.74 5.52
C ARG A 17 10.45 -0.11 5.74
N GLY A 18 11.22 -0.33 4.66
CA GLY A 18 12.48 -1.05 4.77
C GLY A 18 12.33 -2.57 4.80
N TYR A 19 11.15 -3.10 4.55
CA TYR A 19 10.90 -4.55 4.55
C TYR A 19 10.89 -5.08 3.12
N ASN A 20 11.39 -6.30 2.95
CA ASN A 20 11.33 -6.98 1.66
C ASN A 20 9.94 -7.57 1.41
N TYR A 21 9.72 -8.10 0.19
CA TYR A 21 8.43 -8.67 -0.17
C TYR A 21 7.98 -9.78 0.79
N GLU A 22 8.87 -10.68 1.16
CA GLU A 22 8.50 -11.81 2.03
C GLU A 22 8.00 -11.33 3.39
N GLN A 23 8.64 -10.30 3.94
CA GLN A 23 8.25 -9.72 5.22
C GLN A 23 6.90 -9.00 5.09
N VAL A 24 6.72 -8.22 4.02
CA VAL A 24 5.47 -7.51 3.77
C VAL A 24 4.33 -8.50 3.58
N ARG A 25 4.56 -9.54 2.79
CA ARG A 25 3.55 -10.58 2.56
C ARG A 25 3.10 -11.23 3.86
N CYS A 26 4.05 -11.54 4.72
CA CYS A 26 3.76 -12.15 6.02
C CYS A 26 2.85 -11.26 6.87
N VAL A 27 3.15 -9.97 6.93
CA VAL A 27 2.34 -9.00 7.69
C VAL A 27 0.94 -8.90 7.07
N VAL A 28 0.83 -8.73 5.76
CA VAL A 28 -0.45 -8.55 5.09
C VAL A 28 -1.31 -9.81 5.23
N LYS A 29 -0.71 -10.98 5.10
CA LYS A 29 -1.43 -12.23 5.30
C LYS A 29 -2.07 -12.30 6.68
N SER A 30 -1.37 -11.83 7.71
CA SER A 30 -1.89 -11.82 9.07
C SER A 30 -2.99 -10.78 9.28
N MET A 31 -3.10 -9.79 8.40
CA MET A 31 -4.14 -8.76 8.46
C MET A 31 -5.47 -9.23 7.88
N VAL A 32 -5.47 -10.22 7.01
CA VAL A 32 -6.68 -10.71 6.35
C VAL A 32 -7.68 -11.21 7.40
N GLY A 33 -8.92 -10.72 7.30
CA GLY A 33 -9.97 -11.09 8.24
C GLY A 33 -9.97 -10.28 9.54
N THR A 34 -9.04 -9.34 9.68
CA THR A 34 -9.01 -8.46 10.86
C THR A 34 -9.56 -7.08 10.50
N LYS A 35 -9.61 -6.19 11.50
CA LYS A 35 -10.00 -4.79 11.28
C LYS A 35 -8.87 -3.93 10.74
N LEU A 36 -7.66 -4.49 10.61
CA LEU A 36 -6.53 -3.81 10.00
C LEU A 36 -6.65 -3.94 8.48
N GLY A 37 -7.44 -3.06 7.88
CA GLY A 37 -7.86 -3.20 6.49
C GLY A 37 -6.99 -2.51 5.45
N ALA A 38 -5.98 -1.76 5.85
CA ALA A 38 -5.11 -1.05 4.92
C ALA A 38 -3.65 -1.21 5.27
N VAL A 39 -2.80 -1.35 4.24
CA VAL A 39 -1.36 -1.40 4.39
C VAL A 39 -0.71 -0.44 3.41
N GLU A 40 0.33 0.24 3.85
CA GLU A 40 1.06 1.21 3.06
C GLU A 40 2.52 0.78 2.99
N VAL A 41 3.03 0.59 1.78
CA VAL A 41 4.44 0.29 1.55
C VAL A 41 5.15 1.58 1.17
N ALA A 42 6.20 1.95 1.91
CA ALA A 42 6.91 3.19 1.66
C ALA A 42 7.71 3.10 0.36
N MET A 43 7.49 4.05 -0.54
CA MET A 43 8.10 4.04 -1.88
C MET A 43 9.59 4.31 -1.86
N ASN A 44 10.15 4.76 -0.74
CA ASN A 44 11.61 4.88 -0.60
C ASN A 44 12.27 3.56 -0.17
N THR A 45 11.49 2.49 -0.02
CA THR A 45 12.02 1.15 0.22
C THR A 45 12.47 0.55 -1.11
N PRO A 46 13.68 -0.03 -1.21
CA PRO A 46 14.10 -0.71 -2.44
C PRO A 46 13.09 -1.80 -2.83
N GLY A 47 12.69 -1.81 -4.10
CA GLY A 47 11.74 -2.78 -4.62
C GLY A 47 10.29 -2.56 -4.20
N ALA A 48 9.95 -1.38 -3.69
CA ALA A 48 8.61 -1.11 -3.18
C ALA A 48 7.51 -1.32 -4.22
N ALA A 49 7.71 -0.86 -5.46
CA ALA A 49 6.71 -1.01 -6.51
C ALA A 49 6.42 -2.49 -6.80
N GLN A 50 7.46 -3.31 -6.89
CA GLN A 50 7.30 -4.75 -7.12
C GLN A 50 6.58 -5.42 -5.96
N THR A 51 6.90 -5.01 -4.74
CA THR A 51 6.23 -5.53 -3.54
C THR A 51 4.75 -5.17 -3.55
N ILE A 52 4.42 -3.92 -3.86
CA ILE A 52 3.02 -3.46 -3.96
C ILE A 52 2.27 -4.29 -5.01
N GLU A 53 2.87 -4.49 -6.18
CA GLU A 53 2.24 -5.25 -7.26
C GLU A 53 1.90 -6.68 -6.81
N LYS A 54 2.86 -7.38 -6.23
CA LYS A 54 2.67 -8.76 -5.80
C LYS A 54 1.62 -8.86 -4.68
N VAL A 55 1.69 -7.98 -3.72
CA VAL A 55 0.78 -7.99 -2.57
C VAL A 55 -0.63 -7.59 -3.01
N ALA A 56 -0.76 -6.58 -3.87
CA ALA A 56 -2.05 -6.18 -4.40
C ALA A 56 -2.71 -7.29 -5.22
N ASN A 57 -1.93 -8.04 -6.00
CA ASN A 57 -2.46 -9.16 -6.77
C ASN A 57 -2.94 -10.30 -5.87
N GLU A 58 -2.24 -10.57 -4.78
CA GLU A 58 -2.58 -11.68 -3.90
C GLU A 58 -3.66 -11.33 -2.88
N PHE A 59 -3.61 -10.13 -2.31
CA PHE A 59 -4.47 -9.76 -1.17
C PHE A 59 -5.36 -8.55 -1.43
N GLY A 60 -5.35 -8.01 -2.65
CA GLY A 60 -6.05 -6.75 -2.93
C GLY A 60 -7.56 -6.76 -2.73
N ASP A 61 -8.18 -7.94 -2.70
CA ASP A 61 -9.60 -8.06 -2.43
C ASP A 61 -9.90 -8.04 -0.92
N ASP A 62 -8.91 -8.32 -0.09
CA ASP A 62 -9.08 -8.43 1.35
C ASP A 62 -8.46 -7.25 2.11
N VAL A 63 -7.39 -6.67 1.56
CA VAL A 63 -6.64 -5.57 2.19
C VAL A 63 -6.42 -4.48 1.16
N LEU A 64 -6.66 -3.24 1.57
CA LEU A 64 -6.40 -2.07 0.72
C LEU A 64 -4.89 -1.78 0.73
N VAL A 65 -4.23 -2.01 -0.41
CA VAL A 65 -2.78 -1.84 -0.53
C VAL A 65 -2.48 -0.49 -1.16
N GLY A 66 -1.64 0.28 -0.50
CA GLY A 66 -1.26 1.60 -0.97
C GLY A 66 0.23 1.87 -0.88
N ALA A 67 0.62 3.06 -1.33
CA ALA A 67 1.99 3.53 -1.33
C ALA A 67 2.16 4.71 -0.39
N GLY A 68 3.22 4.69 0.40
CA GLY A 68 3.57 5.80 1.27
C GLY A 68 4.83 6.50 0.80
N THR A 69 5.12 7.65 1.41
CA THR A 69 6.31 8.45 1.11
C THR A 69 6.43 8.73 -0.39
N VAL A 70 5.29 9.10 -1.00
CA VAL A 70 5.24 9.47 -2.40
C VAL A 70 5.62 10.93 -2.51
N ILE A 71 6.86 11.20 -2.93
CA ILE A 71 7.43 12.54 -2.92
C ILE A 71 7.74 13.09 -4.31
N SER A 72 7.30 12.40 -5.35
CA SER A 72 7.46 12.87 -6.73
C SER A 72 6.37 12.29 -7.61
N THR A 73 6.13 12.95 -8.74
CA THR A 73 5.18 12.47 -9.74
C THR A 73 5.60 11.11 -10.29
N ALA A 74 6.91 10.90 -10.49
CA ALA A 74 7.41 9.61 -10.98
C ALA A 74 7.07 8.47 -10.02
N ARG A 75 7.22 8.70 -8.72
CA ARG A 75 6.86 7.68 -7.72
C ARG A 75 5.36 7.45 -7.66
N ALA A 76 4.56 8.50 -7.84
CA ALA A 76 3.12 8.38 -7.89
C ALA A 76 2.68 7.50 -9.07
N TYR A 77 3.23 7.71 -10.25
CA TYR A 77 2.94 6.88 -11.41
C TYR A 77 3.38 5.44 -11.21
N ALA A 78 4.57 5.23 -10.65
CA ALA A 78 5.06 3.89 -10.38
C ALA A 78 4.13 3.14 -9.41
N ALA A 79 3.65 3.82 -8.39
CA ALA A 79 2.73 3.23 -7.41
C ALA A 79 1.40 2.85 -8.06
N VAL A 80 0.83 3.74 -8.87
CA VAL A 80 -0.45 3.48 -9.55
C VAL A 80 -0.30 2.31 -10.52
N GLU A 81 0.77 2.27 -11.30
CA GLU A 81 1.00 1.16 -12.24
C GLU A 81 1.22 -0.16 -11.52
N ALA A 82 1.77 -0.13 -10.32
CA ALA A 82 1.95 -1.33 -9.51
C ALA A 82 0.64 -1.83 -8.89
N GLY A 83 -0.43 -1.03 -8.92
CA GLY A 83 -1.72 -1.42 -8.39
C GLY A 83 -2.07 -0.84 -7.04
N ALA A 84 -1.34 0.20 -6.59
CA ALA A 84 -1.67 0.88 -5.35
C ALA A 84 -3.05 1.53 -5.46
N ARG A 85 -3.87 1.36 -4.44
CA ARG A 85 -5.23 1.89 -4.40
C ARG A 85 -5.30 3.23 -3.69
N PHE A 86 -4.24 3.64 -3.02
CA PHE A 86 -4.10 4.97 -2.43
C PHE A 86 -2.62 5.30 -2.32
N ALA A 87 -2.34 6.58 -2.16
CA ALA A 87 -0.97 7.05 -1.99
C ALA A 87 -0.96 8.19 -0.96
N LEU A 88 0.05 8.19 -0.11
CA LEU A 88 0.24 9.23 0.90
C LEU A 88 1.57 9.91 0.67
N SER A 89 1.56 11.23 0.80
CA SER A 89 2.75 12.06 0.65
C SER A 89 2.93 12.91 1.89
N PRO A 90 4.17 13.02 2.41
CA PRO A 90 4.44 13.91 3.54
C PRO A 90 4.50 15.38 3.15
N ILE A 91 4.56 15.67 1.84
CA ILE A 91 4.63 17.03 1.32
C ILE A 91 3.71 17.19 0.11
N CYS A 92 3.34 18.43 -0.18
CA CYS A 92 2.65 18.75 -1.42
C CYS A 92 3.69 18.96 -2.52
N PHE A 93 3.51 18.31 -3.66
CA PHE A 93 4.42 18.45 -4.81
C PHE A 93 3.61 18.63 -6.10
N THR A 94 4.26 19.22 -7.07
CA THR A 94 3.67 19.48 -8.39
C THR A 94 4.38 18.74 -9.50
#